data_db941785e221b974c353ab4bdf91cf6a
#
_entry.id   db941785e221b974c353ab4bdf91cf6a
#
_cell.length_a   1.000
_cell.length_b   1.000
_cell.length_c   1.000
_cell.angle_alpha   90.00
_cell.angle_beta   90.00
_cell.angle_gamma   90.00
#
_symmetry.space_group_name_H-M   'P 1'
#
loop_
_entity.id
_entity.type
_entity.pdbx_description
1 polymer ?
#
loop_
_entity_poly.entity_id
_entity_poly.type
_entity_poly.pdbx_seq_one_letter_code
_entity_poly.pdbx_strand_id
1 'polypeptide(L)'
;MITEQQINLLKDVIVETMHPEKVYLFGSYANGEPNEDSDVDILIEVEKSELPKIKRNLEVRSEIDKHMQLHFRQDIFVFTSDEMNDWKDLKNSFINNALYNSKTLYERN
;
A
#
# COMPACT_ATOMS: atom_id res chain seq x y z
N MET A 1 3.50 7.29 -17.73
CA MET A 1 3.00 6.36 -16.69
C MET A 1 4.12 5.99 -15.74
N ILE A 2 3.76 5.53 -14.57
CA ILE A 2 4.72 5.18 -13.54
C ILE A 2 5.34 3.84 -13.87
N THR A 3 6.66 3.75 -13.71
CA THR A 3 7.41 2.54 -14.04
C THR A 3 7.44 1.57 -12.86
N GLU A 4 7.69 0.30 -13.17
CA GLU A 4 7.90 -0.73 -12.15
C GLU A 4 9.04 -0.34 -11.21
N GLN A 5 10.10 0.26 -11.73
CA GLN A 5 11.22 0.73 -10.94
C GLN A 5 10.80 1.80 -9.93
N GLN A 6 9.95 2.74 -10.33
CA GLN A 6 9.43 3.78 -9.43
C GLN A 6 8.57 3.16 -8.32
N ILE A 7 7.75 2.18 -8.65
CA ILE A 7 6.92 1.47 -7.67
C ILE A 7 7.81 0.72 -6.68
N ASN A 8 8.87 0.08 -7.16
CA ASN A 8 9.80 -0.62 -6.29
C ASN A 8 10.55 0.30 -5.35
N LEU A 9 10.93 1.50 -5.81
CA LEU A 9 11.56 2.49 -4.93
C LEU A 9 10.61 2.93 -3.83
N LEU A 10 9.35 3.17 -4.17
CA LEU A 10 8.32 3.50 -3.19
C LEU A 10 8.17 2.37 -2.17
N LYS A 11 8.10 1.13 -2.63
CA LYS A 11 8.01 -0.04 -1.76
C LYS A 11 9.22 -0.11 -0.83
N ASP A 12 10.43 0.14 -1.33
CA ASP A 12 11.64 0.07 -0.51
C ASP A 12 11.61 1.10 0.62
N VAL A 13 11.16 2.32 0.35
CA VAL A 13 11.00 3.35 1.38
C VAL A 13 9.99 2.92 2.43
N ILE A 14 8.85 2.37 2.00
CA ILE A 14 7.82 1.89 2.92
C ILE A 14 8.37 0.78 3.82
N VAL A 15 9.07 -0.19 3.25
CA VAL A 15 9.64 -1.31 4.01
C VAL A 15 10.64 -0.80 5.04
N GLU A 16 11.50 0.11 4.64
CA GLU A 16 12.58 0.60 5.51
C GLU A 16 12.04 1.47 6.64
N THR A 17 10.99 2.25 6.40
CA THR A 17 10.46 3.19 7.39
C THR A 17 9.37 2.59 8.27
N MET A 18 8.54 1.71 7.73
CA MET A 18 7.37 1.18 8.42
C MET A 18 7.56 -0.23 8.97
N HIS A 19 8.54 -0.96 8.49
CA HIS A 19 8.78 -2.37 8.85
C HIS A 19 7.49 -3.20 8.77
N PRO A 20 6.80 -3.19 7.63
CA PRO A 20 5.49 -3.84 7.51
C PRO A 20 5.59 -5.35 7.45
N GLU A 21 4.46 -6.02 7.68
CA GLU A 21 4.33 -7.45 7.43
C GLU A 21 4.22 -7.73 5.93
N LYS A 22 3.43 -6.92 5.22
CA LYS A 22 3.22 -7.07 3.78
C LYS A 22 2.94 -5.73 3.13
N VAL A 23 3.31 -5.62 1.86
CA VAL A 23 2.97 -4.47 1.00
C VAL A 23 2.36 -5.01 -0.28
N TYR A 24 1.17 -4.52 -0.61
CA TYR A 24 0.43 -4.95 -1.81
C TYR A 24 0.25 -3.77 -2.76
N LEU A 25 0.39 -4.05 -4.04
CA LEU A 25 -0.05 -3.14 -5.11
C LEU A 25 -1.41 -3.62 -5.58
N PHE A 26 -2.38 -2.72 -5.66
CA PHE A 26 -3.69 -3.07 -6.17
C PHE A 26 -4.15 -2.02 -7.19
N GLY A 27 -5.37 -2.18 -7.71
CA GLY A 27 -5.90 -1.26 -8.71
C GLY A 27 -5.27 -1.40 -10.08
N SER A 28 -5.27 -0.33 -10.84
CA SER A 28 -4.90 -0.35 -12.27
C SER A 28 -3.49 -0.85 -12.52
N TYR A 29 -2.53 -0.46 -11.69
CA TYR A 29 -1.13 -0.87 -11.86
C TYR A 29 -0.91 -2.34 -11.52
N ALA A 30 -1.79 -2.94 -10.73
CA ALA A 30 -1.70 -4.36 -10.41
C ALA A 30 -2.36 -5.23 -11.48
N ASN A 31 -3.49 -4.79 -12.03
CA ASN A 31 -4.24 -5.60 -13.01
C ASN A 31 -3.81 -5.38 -14.46
N GLY A 32 -2.81 -4.52 -14.70
CA GLY A 32 -2.22 -4.34 -16.01
C GLY A 32 -2.93 -3.35 -16.92
N GLU A 33 -3.84 -2.53 -16.39
CA GLU A 33 -4.61 -1.58 -17.18
C GLU A 33 -4.45 -0.12 -16.72
N PRO A 34 -3.23 0.34 -16.37
CA PRO A 34 -3.06 1.74 -15.99
C PRO A 34 -3.09 2.66 -17.21
N ASN A 35 -3.46 3.91 -16.96
CA ASN A 35 -3.32 4.99 -17.91
C ASN A 35 -2.63 6.18 -17.23
N GLU A 36 -2.46 7.29 -17.94
CA GLU A 36 -1.73 8.46 -17.41
C GLU A 36 -2.38 9.09 -16.18
N ASP A 37 -3.68 8.90 -16.02
CA ASP A 37 -4.43 9.45 -14.89
C ASP A 37 -4.56 8.46 -13.72
N SER A 38 -4.02 7.25 -13.87
CA SER A 38 -4.11 6.22 -12.83
C SER A 38 -3.22 6.55 -11.64
N ASP A 39 -3.76 6.38 -10.43
CA ASP A 39 -2.99 6.48 -9.19
C ASP A 39 -2.33 5.13 -8.89
N VAL A 40 -1.22 5.16 -8.18
CA VAL A 40 -0.62 3.94 -7.62
C VAL A 40 -1.33 3.65 -6.31
N ASP A 41 -1.95 2.49 -6.22
CA ASP A 41 -2.72 2.08 -5.04
C ASP A 41 -1.93 1.07 -4.23
N ILE A 42 -1.61 1.41 -2.99
CA ILE A 42 -0.78 0.60 -2.09
C ILE A 42 -1.57 0.29 -0.83
N LEU A 43 -1.54 -0.98 -0.43
CA LEU A 43 -2.07 -1.43 0.85
C LEU A 43 -0.92 -2.01 1.67
N ILE A 44 -0.76 -1.49 2.89
CA ILE A 44 0.31 -1.90 3.80
C ILE A 44 -0.32 -2.61 4.99
N GLU A 45 0.15 -3.81 5.27
CA GLU A 45 -0.22 -4.53 6.49
C GLU A 45 0.89 -4.38 7.51
N VAL A 46 0.57 -3.84 8.68
CA VAL A 46 1.48 -3.75 9.83
C VAL A 46 0.99 -4.68 10.93
N GLU A 47 1.90 -5.20 11.75
CA GLU A 47 1.52 -6.11 12.82
C GLU A 47 0.55 -5.46 13.79
N LYS A 48 0.90 -4.27 14.28
CA LYS A 48 0.10 -3.50 15.24
C LYS A 48 0.24 -2.02 14.97
N SER A 49 -0.75 -1.25 15.40
CA SER A 49 -0.63 0.21 15.44
C SER A 49 -1.52 0.75 16.54
N GLU A 50 -1.02 1.71 17.30
CA GLU A 50 -1.79 2.42 18.31
C GLU A 50 -2.48 3.64 17.70
N LEU A 51 -2.18 3.98 16.44
CA LEU A 51 -2.78 5.12 15.77
C LEU A 51 -4.09 4.74 15.09
N PRO A 52 -5.09 5.65 15.10
CA PRO A 52 -6.28 5.46 14.27
C PRO A 52 -5.89 5.42 12.78
N LYS A 53 -6.70 4.76 11.97
CA LYS A 53 -6.41 4.54 10.54
C LYS A 53 -6.00 5.80 9.79
N ILE A 54 -6.72 6.90 10.00
CA ILE A 54 -6.42 8.14 9.28
C ILE A 54 -5.04 8.69 9.62
N LYS A 55 -4.61 8.54 10.88
CA LYS A 55 -3.28 8.99 11.31
C LYS A 55 -2.17 8.08 10.79
N ARG A 56 -2.44 6.80 10.62
CA ARG A 56 -1.48 5.87 10.02
C ARG A 56 -1.13 6.28 8.60
N ASN A 57 -2.15 6.66 7.81
CA ASN A 57 -1.94 7.08 6.43
C ASN A 57 -1.11 8.37 6.37
N LEU A 58 -1.36 9.31 7.27
CA LEU A 58 -0.59 10.55 7.35
C LEU A 58 0.86 10.29 7.74
N GLU A 59 1.09 9.35 8.68
CA GLU A 59 2.43 8.98 9.10
C GLU A 59 3.25 8.43 7.94
N VAL A 60 2.67 7.51 7.18
CA VAL A 60 3.34 6.91 6.02
C VAL A 60 3.68 7.99 4.98
N ARG A 61 2.73 8.87 4.68
CA ARG A 61 2.98 9.96 3.74
C ARG A 61 4.11 10.85 4.20
N SER A 62 4.12 11.18 5.48
CA SER A 62 5.19 12.00 6.07
C SER A 62 6.55 11.32 5.89
N GLU A 63 6.63 10.02 6.16
CA GLU A 63 7.88 9.28 6.00
C GLU A 63 8.32 9.20 4.55
N ILE A 64 7.40 8.98 3.63
CA ILE A 64 7.71 8.95 2.20
C ILE A 64 8.25 10.31 1.75
N ASP A 65 7.61 11.39 2.16
CA ASP A 65 8.01 12.74 1.78
C ASP A 65 9.40 13.11 2.30
N LYS A 66 9.83 12.55 3.42
CA LYS A 66 11.17 12.77 3.96
C LYS A 66 12.26 12.07 3.14
N HIS A 67 11.94 10.99 2.47
CA HIS A 67 12.92 10.12 1.83
C HIS A 67 12.93 10.21 0.31
N MET A 68 11.86 10.70 -0.30
CA MET A 68 11.80 10.80 -1.75
C MET A 68 10.78 11.84 -2.19
N GLN A 69 11.02 12.41 -3.36
CA GLN A 69 10.04 13.29 -4.00
C GLN A 69 9.28 12.47 -5.02
N LEU A 70 7.96 12.38 -4.84
CA LEU A 70 7.10 11.68 -5.77
C LEU A 70 6.43 12.68 -6.70
N HIS A 71 6.53 12.43 -7.99
CA HIS A 71 5.90 13.24 -9.03
C HIS A 71 4.66 12.55 -9.59
N PHE A 72 4.10 11.61 -8.84
CA PHE A 72 2.90 10.89 -9.24
C PHE A 72 2.00 10.72 -8.02
N ARG A 73 0.71 10.47 -8.30
CA ARG A 73 -0.29 10.33 -7.25
C ARG A 73 -0.29 8.90 -6.74
N GLN A 74 -0.35 8.77 -5.43
CA GLN A 74 -0.45 7.48 -4.78
C GLN A 74 -1.52 7.53 -3.70
N ASP A 75 -2.29 6.45 -3.61
CA ASP A 75 -3.24 6.22 -2.54
C ASP A 75 -2.68 5.11 -1.66
N ILE A 76 -2.42 5.41 -0.39
CA ILE A 76 -1.78 4.50 0.53
C ILE A 76 -2.70 4.26 1.72
N PHE A 77 -2.93 2.97 2.01
CA PHE A 77 -3.81 2.53 3.10
C PHE A 77 -3.02 1.62 4.03
N VAL A 78 -3.12 1.86 5.34
CA VAL A 78 -2.40 1.07 6.35
C VAL A 78 -3.43 0.36 7.23
N PHE A 79 -3.35 -0.97 7.27
CA PHE A 79 -4.19 -1.81 8.12
C PHE A 79 -3.32 -2.69 9.01
N THR A 80 -3.82 -2.99 10.21
CA THR A 80 -3.14 -3.97 11.07
C THR A 80 -3.48 -5.39 10.62
N SER A 81 -2.67 -6.34 11.08
CA SER A 81 -2.92 -7.76 10.78
C SER A 81 -4.29 -8.21 11.28
N ASP A 82 -4.74 -7.73 12.44
CA ASP A 82 -6.07 -8.04 12.95
C ASP A 82 -7.16 -7.51 12.03
N GLU A 83 -7.02 -6.27 11.58
CA GLU A 83 -7.97 -5.68 10.62
C GLU A 83 -8.01 -6.44 9.30
N MET A 84 -6.83 -6.86 8.81
CA MET A 84 -6.76 -7.67 7.60
C MET A 84 -7.49 -8.98 7.78
N ASN A 85 -7.28 -9.66 8.91
CA ASN A 85 -7.94 -10.93 9.20
C ASN A 85 -9.45 -10.79 9.32
N ASP A 86 -9.92 -9.67 9.87
CA ASP A 86 -11.37 -9.42 10.03
C ASP A 86 -12.07 -9.22 8.70
N TRP A 87 -11.41 -8.61 7.71
CA TRP A 87 -12.09 -8.13 6.51
C TRP A 87 -11.68 -8.80 5.21
N LYS A 88 -10.51 -9.47 5.16
CA LYS A 88 -9.99 -10.02 3.89
C LYS A 88 -10.91 -11.01 3.21
N ASP A 89 -11.66 -11.78 3.99
CA ASP A 89 -12.57 -12.81 3.46
C ASP A 89 -14.02 -12.34 3.41
N LEU A 90 -14.30 -11.11 3.84
CA LEU A 90 -15.65 -10.55 3.76
C LEU A 90 -15.87 -9.99 2.35
N LYS A 91 -16.72 -10.66 1.60
CA LYS A 91 -17.04 -10.29 0.22
C LYS A 91 -17.51 -8.83 0.15
N ASN A 92 -16.97 -8.09 -0.80
CA ASN A 92 -17.28 -6.68 -1.06
C ASN A 92 -16.75 -5.70 -0.01
N SER A 93 -15.94 -6.16 0.97
CA SER A 93 -15.23 -5.22 1.82
C SER A 93 -14.11 -4.53 1.01
N PHE A 94 -13.66 -3.37 1.50
CA PHE A 94 -12.55 -2.67 0.83
C PHE A 94 -11.31 -3.57 0.74
N ILE A 95 -10.94 -4.22 1.84
CA ILE A 95 -9.74 -5.07 1.87
C ILE A 95 -9.91 -6.27 0.92
N ASN A 96 -11.06 -6.91 0.93
CA ASN A 96 -11.32 -8.04 0.03
C ASN A 96 -11.19 -7.60 -1.44
N ASN A 97 -11.79 -6.48 -1.80
CA ASN A 97 -11.72 -5.95 -3.16
C ASN A 97 -10.30 -5.53 -3.55
N ALA A 98 -9.57 -4.90 -2.62
CA ALA A 98 -8.20 -4.48 -2.88
C ALA A 98 -7.27 -5.67 -3.12
N LEU A 99 -7.44 -6.74 -2.35
CA LEU A 99 -6.60 -7.93 -2.50
C LEU A 99 -6.90 -8.73 -3.76
N TYR A 100 -8.11 -8.59 -4.31
CA TYR A 100 -8.46 -9.27 -5.54
C TYR A 100 -7.60 -8.75 -6.71
N ASN A 101 -6.88 -9.64 -7.37
CA ASN A 101 -5.93 -9.29 -8.43
C ASN A 101 -4.80 -8.35 -8.00
N SER A 102 -4.50 -8.30 -6.69
CA SER A 102 -3.36 -7.53 -6.20
C SER A 102 -2.04 -8.25 -6.48
N LYS A 103 -0.96 -7.50 -6.40
CA LYS A 103 0.40 -8.04 -6.45
C LYS A 103 1.08 -7.80 -5.12
N THR A 104 1.70 -8.83 -4.55
CA THR A 104 2.47 -8.69 -3.33
C THR A 104 3.84 -8.11 -3.70
N LEU A 105 4.13 -6.90 -3.22
CA LEU A 105 5.42 -6.27 -3.45
C LEU A 105 6.44 -6.66 -2.41
N TYR A 106 6.00 -6.98 -1.20
CA TYR A 106 6.87 -7.35 -0.09
C TYR A 106 6.12 -8.22 0.90
N GLU A 107 6.79 -9.21 1.43
CA GLU A 107 6.27 -10.07 2.49
C GLU A 107 7.43 -10.38 3.44
N ARG A 108 7.20 -10.08 4.72
CA ARG A 108 8.20 -10.38 5.76
C ARG A 108 8.26 -11.88 5.99
N ASN A 109 9.47 -12.39 6.12
CA ASN A 109 9.71 -13.79 6.45
C ASN A 109 9.56 -14.05 7.94
#